data_2b1d98e98472f2b0108a5f81265dfb50
#
_entry.id   2b1d98e98472f2b0108a5f81265dfb50
#
_cell.length_a   1.000
_cell.length_b   1.000
_cell.length_c   1.000
_cell.angle_alpha   90.00
_cell.angle_beta   90.00
_cell.angle_gamma   90.00
#
_symmetry.space_group_name_H-M   'P 1'
#
loop_
_entity.id
_entity.type
_entity.pdbx_description
1 polymer ?
#
loop_
_entity_poly.entity_id
_entity_poly.type
_entity_poly.pdbx_seq_one_letter_code
_entity_poly.pdbx_strand_id
1 'polypeptide(L)'
;YWIVQQDVARGNQPLYYYLLITPIYEYLPLIFATVGGIYYWKCRGRFGLFLAFWAIATFALYTYITEKMPWLMVNLALPLIMLAGKFLGDLIDQIEWRRLWKGQGMLTIPIFPIFLILLWELSSFSLTEADFSNYLVPSILIVSLITLSVVSRGIFKRVGAKNFWSFSTIPVAICLLALTIRSSGIAAYENGDIPVEMIVYTQS
;
A
#
# COMPACT_ATOMS: atom_id res chain seq x y z
N TYR A 1 28.64 -4.70 -24.00
CA TYR A 1 27.51 -5.64 -24.15
C TYR A 1 26.16 -4.94 -23.89
N TRP A 2 25.97 -4.25 -22.76
CA TRP A 2 24.70 -3.63 -22.36
C TRP A 2 24.26 -2.47 -23.27
N ILE A 3 25.19 -1.64 -23.71
CA ILE A 3 24.92 -0.52 -24.64
C ILE A 3 24.40 -1.02 -25.99
N VAL A 4 24.96 -2.12 -26.50
CA VAL A 4 24.55 -2.71 -27.79
C VAL A 4 23.15 -3.36 -27.69
N GLN A 5 22.75 -3.83 -26.51
CA GLN A 5 21.42 -4.42 -26.32
C GLN A 5 20.28 -3.37 -26.27
N GLN A 6 20.60 -2.10 -25.99
CA GLN A 6 19.61 -1.04 -26.01
C GLN A 6 19.00 -0.80 -27.42
N ASP A 7 19.76 -1.11 -28.48
CA ASP A 7 19.28 -0.98 -29.87
C ASP A 7 18.27 -2.08 -30.25
N VAL A 8 18.21 -3.18 -29.50
CA VAL A 8 17.34 -4.34 -29.81
C VAL A 8 15.91 -4.18 -29.24
N ALA A 9 15.68 -3.18 -28.38
CA ALA A 9 14.38 -2.84 -27.76
C ALA A 9 13.58 -4.07 -27.27
N ARG A 10 14.23 -4.98 -26.54
CA ARG A 10 13.60 -6.19 -26.01
C ARG A 10 12.43 -5.82 -25.11
N GLY A 11 11.28 -6.45 -25.36
CA GLY A 11 10.05 -6.27 -24.58
C GLY A 11 9.10 -5.21 -25.14
N ASN A 12 9.53 -4.31 -26.02
CA ASN A 12 8.74 -3.27 -26.72
C ASN A 12 7.63 -2.62 -25.86
N GLN A 13 7.91 -2.39 -24.57
CA GLN A 13 6.97 -1.83 -23.60
C GLN A 13 7.02 -0.29 -23.62
N PRO A 14 5.88 0.40 -23.38
CA PRO A 14 5.82 1.85 -23.37
C PRO A 14 6.68 2.45 -22.24
N LEU A 15 7.05 3.74 -22.36
CA LEU A 15 7.86 4.46 -21.37
C LEU A 15 7.25 4.39 -19.95
N TYR A 16 5.93 4.44 -19.86
CA TYR A 16 5.20 4.41 -18.59
C TYR A 16 4.98 3.01 -17.99
N TYR A 17 5.56 1.96 -18.57
CA TYR A 17 5.37 0.58 -18.13
C TYR A 17 5.58 0.38 -16.62
N TYR A 18 6.71 0.83 -16.07
CA TYR A 18 7.00 0.69 -14.64
C TYR A 18 6.10 1.58 -13.77
N LEU A 19 5.60 2.70 -14.29
CA LEU A 19 4.63 3.54 -13.58
C LEU A 19 3.27 2.86 -13.44
N LEU A 20 2.90 1.96 -14.36
CA LEU A 20 1.68 1.17 -14.27
C LEU A 20 1.83 -0.05 -13.37
N ILE A 21 2.89 -0.83 -13.56
CA ILE A 21 3.03 -2.10 -12.82
C ILE A 21 3.37 -1.90 -11.33
N THR A 22 4.12 -0.84 -10.98
CA THR A 22 4.48 -0.58 -9.58
C THR A 22 3.26 -0.38 -8.68
N PRO A 23 2.26 0.47 -8.99
CA PRO A 23 1.07 0.60 -8.14
C PRO A 23 0.19 -0.66 -8.11
N ILE A 24 0.28 -1.54 -9.11
CA ILE A 24 -0.52 -2.76 -9.16
C ILE A 24 0.08 -3.85 -8.27
N TYR A 25 1.40 -4.03 -8.30
CA TYR A 25 2.08 -5.15 -7.61
C TYR A 25 2.79 -4.73 -6.32
N GLU A 26 3.30 -3.49 -6.26
CA GLU A 26 4.11 -2.96 -5.14
C GLU A 26 3.40 -1.81 -4.40
N TYR A 27 2.07 -1.89 -4.25
CA TYR A 27 1.28 -0.81 -3.64
C TYR A 27 1.66 -0.55 -2.17
N LEU A 28 1.99 -1.58 -1.38
CA LEU A 28 2.41 -1.40 0.02
C LEU A 28 3.72 -0.59 0.10
N PRO A 29 4.84 -1.03 -0.52
CA PRO A 29 6.07 -0.24 -0.51
C PRO A 29 5.89 1.13 -1.12
N LEU A 30 5.12 1.25 -2.21
CA LEU A 30 4.89 2.53 -2.90
C LEU A 30 4.20 3.55 -2.00
N ILE A 31 3.11 3.15 -1.31
CA ILE A 31 2.35 4.04 -0.42
C ILE A 31 3.24 4.52 0.72
N PHE A 32 3.87 3.59 1.46
CA PHE A 32 4.68 3.96 2.62
C PHE A 32 5.99 4.66 2.25
N ALA A 33 6.61 4.31 1.11
CA ALA A 33 7.78 5.02 0.60
C ALA A 33 7.45 6.46 0.20
N THR A 34 6.30 6.68 -0.45
CA THR A 34 5.87 8.03 -0.84
C THR A 34 5.62 8.91 0.39
N VAL A 35 4.87 8.41 1.36
CA VAL A 35 4.62 9.12 2.63
C VAL A 35 5.92 9.32 3.40
N GLY A 36 6.77 8.30 3.48
CA GLY A 36 8.10 8.35 4.12
C GLY A 36 9.03 9.35 3.45
N GLY A 37 9.06 9.39 2.12
CA GLY A 37 9.85 10.36 1.36
C GLY A 37 9.46 11.80 1.69
N ILE A 38 8.15 12.09 1.71
CA ILE A 38 7.62 13.41 2.11
C ILE A 38 7.98 13.74 3.57
N TYR A 39 7.87 12.76 4.47
CA TYR A 39 8.22 12.90 5.87
C TYR A 39 9.71 13.25 6.04
N TYR A 40 10.62 12.49 5.42
CA TYR A 40 12.06 12.74 5.52
C TYR A 40 12.50 14.04 4.82
N TRP A 41 11.80 14.45 3.78
CA TRP A 41 12.03 15.77 3.16
C TRP A 41 11.78 16.90 4.17
N LYS A 42 10.68 16.80 4.94
CA LYS A 42 10.34 17.81 5.96
C LYS A 42 11.26 17.74 7.18
N CYS A 43 11.58 16.53 7.65
CA CYS A 43 12.39 16.31 8.84
C CYS A 43 13.92 16.33 8.57
N ARG A 44 14.33 16.50 7.31
CA ARG A 44 15.74 16.48 6.86
C ARG A 44 16.51 15.22 7.30
N GLY A 45 15.85 14.08 7.34
CA GLY A 45 16.44 12.79 7.68
C GLY A 45 17.38 12.29 6.58
N ARG A 46 18.70 12.43 6.76
CA ARG A 46 19.71 12.16 5.71
C ARG A 46 19.57 10.79 5.07
N PHE A 47 19.43 9.73 5.87
CA PHE A 47 19.33 8.37 5.34
C PHE A 47 17.99 8.14 4.60
N GLY A 48 16.88 8.64 5.13
CA GLY A 48 15.58 8.57 4.44
C GLY A 48 15.58 9.35 3.13
N LEU A 49 16.25 10.53 3.10
CA LEU A 49 16.42 11.30 1.86
C LEU A 49 17.28 10.56 0.83
N PHE A 50 18.34 9.89 1.28
CA PHE A 50 19.15 9.05 0.39
C PHE A 50 18.33 7.92 -0.23
N LEU A 51 17.51 7.22 0.56
CA LEU A 51 16.63 6.17 0.06
C LEU A 51 15.57 6.72 -0.92
N ALA A 52 14.99 7.89 -0.62
CA ALA A 52 14.06 8.56 -1.51
C ALA A 52 14.71 8.96 -2.84
N PHE A 53 15.93 9.54 -2.76
CA PHE A 53 16.71 9.84 -3.95
C PHE A 53 17.00 8.57 -4.76
N TRP A 54 17.43 7.48 -4.11
CA TRP A 54 17.70 6.22 -4.78
C TRP A 54 16.45 5.68 -5.48
N ALA A 55 15.29 5.68 -4.83
CA ALA A 55 14.03 5.27 -5.44
C ALA A 55 13.70 6.10 -6.70
N ILE A 56 13.77 7.44 -6.60
CA ILE A 56 13.47 8.32 -7.73
C ILE A 56 14.48 8.12 -8.87
N ALA A 57 15.77 8.04 -8.55
CA ALA A 57 16.84 7.86 -9.54
C ALA A 57 16.67 6.51 -10.28
N THR A 58 16.34 5.44 -9.55
CA THR A 58 16.08 4.12 -10.13
C THR A 58 14.86 4.17 -11.04
N PHE A 59 13.77 4.78 -10.60
CA PHE A 59 12.58 4.97 -11.43
C PHE A 59 12.89 5.75 -12.71
N ALA A 60 13.59 6.87 -12.61
CA ALA A 60 13.98 7.68 -13.77
C ALA A 60 14.85 6.87 -14.73
N LEU A 61 15.85 6.16 -14.21
CA LEU A 61 16.76 5.34 -15.01
C LEU A 61 16.00 4.26 -15.79
N TYR A 62 15.18 3.44 -15.10
CA TYR A 62 14.46 2.34 -15.73
C TYR A 62 13.31 2.80 -16.64
N THR A 63 12.73 3.97 -16.39
CA THR A 63 11.77 4.58 -17.31
C THR A 63 12.43 4.97 -18.63
N TYR A 64 13.66 5.45 -18.58
CA TYR A 64 14.40 5.91 -19.77
C TYR A 64 15.02 4.76 -20.56
N ILE A 65 15.41 3.66 -19.91
CA ILE A 65 16.00 2.49 -20.58
C ILE A 65 14.98 1.84 -21.50
N THR A 66 15.41 1.49 -22.72
CA THR A 66 14.56 0.88 -23.75
C THR A 66 14.21 -0.58 -23.44
N GLU A 67 15.09 -1.32 -22.80
CA GLU A 67 14.84 -2.69 -22.37
C GLU A 67 13.93 -2.71 -21.13
N LYS A 68 12.66 -3.10 -21.30
CA LYS A 68 11.66 -3.14 -20.24
C LYS A 68 11.21 -4.57 -20.00
N MET A 69 11.78 -5.18 -18.97
CA MET A 69 11.49 -6.57 -18.60
C MET A 69 10.85 -6.63 -17.20
N PRO A 70 9.88 -7.53 -16.96
CA PRO A 70 9.19 -7.65 -15.68
C PRO A 70 10.12 -7.88 -14.49
N TRP A 71 11.16 -8.69 -14.65
CA TRP A 71 12.12 -8.99 -13.56
C TRP A 71 12.97 -7.79 -13.11
N LEU A 72 13.11 -6.76 -13.94
CA LEU A 72 13.78 -5.52 -13.55
C LEU A 72 13.00 -4.74 -12.49
N MET A 73 11.72 -5.09 -12.29
CA MET A 73 10.88 -4.54 -11.22
C MET A 73 11.50 -4.72 -9.83
N VAL A 74 12.28 -5.79 -9.60
CA VAL A 74 12.99 -6.02 -8.33
C VAL A 74 13.92 -4.87 -7.98
N ASN A 75 14.59 -4.27 -8.97
CA ASN A 75 15.50 -3.15 -8.75
C ASN A 75 14.74 -1.86 -8.35
N LEU A 76 13.49 -1.70 -8.80
CA LEU A 76 12.61 -0.60 -8.44
C LEU A 76 11.98 -0.82 -7.06
N ALA A 77 11.57 -2.05 -6.77
CA ALA A 77 10.93 -2.42 -5.52
C ALA A 77 11.90 -2.29 -4.32
N LEU A 78 13.18 -2.65 -4.50
CA LEU A 78 14.16 -2.67 -3.40
C LEU A 78 14.27 -1.32 -2.66
N PRO A 79 14.57 -0.18 -3.30
CA PRO A 79 14.66 1.10 -2.60
C PRO A 79 13.31 1.56 -2.03
N LEU A 80 12.17 1.21 -2.65
CA LEU A 80 10.85 1.49 -2.11
C LEU A 80 10.60 0.70 -0.82
N ILE A 81 10.93 -0.60 -0.81
CA ILE A 81 10.80 -1.47 0.38
C ILE A 81 11.67 -0.96 1.52
N MET A 82 12.92 -0.57 1.23
CA MET A 82 13.82 -0.03 2.25
C MET A 82 13.32 1.29 2.83
N LEU A 83 12.83 2.20 2.00
CA LEU A 83 12.27 3.48 2.44
C LEU A 83 10.98 3.29 3.25
N ALA A 84 10.08 2.42 2.79
CA ALA A 84 8.85 2.06 3.49
C ALA A 84 9.14 1.42 4.85
N GLY A 85 10.06 0.44 4.90
CA GLY A 85 10.48 -0.24 6.12
C GLY A 85 11.13 0.72 7.13
N LYS A 86 12.00 1.61 6.65
CA LYS A 86 12.59 2.67 7.49
C LYS A 86 11.53 3.59 8.08
N PHE A 87 10.57 4.03 7.25
CA PHE A 87 9.48 4.90 7.70
C PHE A 87 8.58 4.22 8.72
N LEU A 88 8.16 2.97 8.46
CA LEU A 88 7.35 2.19 9.40
C LEU A 88 8.10 1.93 10.72
N GLY A 89 9.40 1.61 10.65
CA GLY A 89 10.24 1.45 11.84
C GLY A 89 10.25 2.71 12.70
N ASP A 90 10.51 3.87 12.10
CA ASP A 90 10.53 5.15 12.82
C ASP A 90 9.15 5.52 13.42
N LEU A 91 8.06 5.12 12.77
CA LEU A 91 6.71 5.31 13.33
C LEU A 91 6.47 4.40 14.52
N ILE A 92 6.90 3.14 14.46
CA ILE A 92 6.78 2.16 15.56
C ILE A 92 7.60 2.61 16.77
N ASP A 93 8.83 3.08 16.55
CA ASP A 93 9.72 3.57 17.60
C ASP A 93 9.16 4.81 18.32
N GLN A 94 8.32 5.59 17.65
CA GLN A 94 7.65 6.76 18.22
C GLN A 94 6.42 6.42 19.07
N ILE A 95 5.98 5.17 19.10
CA ILE A 95 4.78 4.76 19.82
C ILE A 95 5.02 4.70 21.33
N GLU A 96 4.24 5.45 22.07
CA GLU A 96 4.18 5.37 23.53
C GLU A 96 3.28 4.20 23.96
N TRP A 97 3.79 2.96 23.93
CA TRP A 97 3.04 1.74 24.22
C TRP A 97 2.28 1.79 25.55
N ARG A 98 2.89 2.35 26.59
CA ARG A 98 2.25 2.48 27.92
C ARG A 98 0.97 3.32 27.86
N ARG A 99 0.95 4.37 27.02
CA ARG A 99 -0.22 5.24 26.84
C ARG A 99 -1.31 4.56 26.02
N LEU A 100 -0.93 3.74 25.05
CA LEU A 100 -1.86 2.93 24.26
C LEU A 100 -2.61 1.92 25.13
N TRP A 101 -1.90 1.18 25.99
CA TRP A 101 -2.53 0.23 26.90
C TRP A 101 -3.52 0.89 27.84
N LYS A 102 -3.14 2.01 28.49
CA LYS A 102 -4.00 2.75 29.42
C LYS A 102 -5.17 3.43 28.71
N GLY A 103 -4.99 3.91 27.49
CA GLY A 103 -5.97 4.68 26.71
C GLY A 103 -6.90 3.83 25.84
N GLN A 104 -6.91 2.51 25.98
CA GLN A 104 -7.65 1.58 25.09
C GLN A 104 -7.24 1.70 23.60
N GLY A 105 -6.04 2.18 23.33
CA GLY A 105 -5.52 2.37 21.98
C GLY A 105 -5.43 1.06 21.19
N MET A 106 -5.31 -0.09 21.85
CA MET A 106 -5.28 -1.41 21.22
C MET A 106 -6.57 -1.74 20.46
N LEU A 107 -7.69 -1.08 20.76
CA LEU A 107 -8.94 -1.24 20.01
C LEU A 107 -8.85 -0.70 18.58
N THR A 108 -7.85 0.13 18.26
CA THR A 108 -7.65 0.60 16.88
C THR A 108 -7.23 -0.51 15.92
N ILE A 109 -6.62 -1.61 16.43
CA ILE A 109 -6.22 -2.75 15.59
C ILE A 109 -7.42 -3.38 14.87
N PRO A 110 -8.49 -3.79 15.55
CA PRO A 110 -9.66 -4.36 14.87
C PRO A 110 -10.56 -3.29 14.23
N ILE A 111 -10.56 -2.06 14.72
CA ILE A 111 -11.40 -0.98 14.18
C ILE A 111 -11.09 -0.70 12.72
N PHE A 112 -9.82 -0.66 12.34
CA PHE A 112 -9.42 -0.31 10.98
C PHE A 112 -9.85 -1.36 9.94
N PRO A 113 -9.54 -2.66 10.08
CA PRO A 113 -10.03 -3.67 9.12
C PRO A 113 -11.56 -3.77 9.11
N ILE A 114 -12.24 -3.66 10.27
CA ILE A 114 -13.71 -3.65 10.32
C ILE A 114 -14.26 -2.46 9.53
N PHE A 115 -13.66 -1.27 9.67
CA PHE A 115 -14.07 -0.09 8.92
C PHE A 115 -13.92 -0.29 7.41
N LEU A 116 -12.82 -0.90 6.95
CA LEU A 116 -12.62 -1.23 5.54
C LEU A 116 -13.63 -2.25 5.02
N ILE A 117 -13.92 -3.29 5.80
CA ILE A 117 -14.92 -4.31 5.43
C ILE A 117 -16.30 -3.66 5.30
N LEU A 118 -16.70 -2.82 6.26
CA LEU A 118 -17.99 -2.12 6.20
C LEU A 118 -18.08 -1.16 5.00
N LEU A 119 -16.98 -0.48 4.66
CA LEU A 119 -16.94 0.35 3.45
C LEU A 119 -17.02 -0.47 2.18
N TRP A 120 -16.36 -1.62 2.12
CA TRP A 120 -16.44 -2.54 1.00
C TRP A 120 -17.85 -3.07 0.80
N GLU A 121 -18.48 -3.57 1.85
CA GLU A 121 -19.87 -4.04 1.82
C GLU A 121 -20.83 -2.93 1.37
N LEU A 122 -20.65 -1.71 1.88
CA LEU A 122 -21.48 -0.57 1.47
C LEU A 122 -21.27 -0.20 0.00
N SER A 123 -20.05 -0.28 -0.52
CA SER A 123 -19.72 0.03 -1.92
C SER A 123 -20.20 -1.05 -2.89
N SER A 124 -20.28 -2.30 -2.44
CA SER A 124 -20.71 -3.45 -3.22
C SER A 124 -22.23 -3.61 -3.23
N PHE A 125 -22.94 -2.82 -2.40
CA PHE A 125 -24.38 -2.90 -2.29
C PHE A 125 -25.05 -2.26 -3.51
N SER A 126 -25.83 -3.06 -4.27
CA SER A 126 -26.64 -2.60 -5.40
C SER A 126 -28.12 -2.63 -5.05
N LEU A 127 -28.81 -1.51 -5.23
CA LEU A 127 -30.26 -1.39 -5.08
C LEU A 127 -30.96 -2.01 -6.30
N THR A 128 -31.18 -3.32 -6.31
CA THR A 128 -31.72 -4.00 -7.49
C THR A 128 -33.23 -4.19 -7.46
N GLU A 129 -33.85 -4.20 -6.27
CA GLU A 129 -35.31 -4.28 -6.11
C GLU A 129 -35.79 -3.52 -4.85
N ALA A 130 -36.98 -2.93 -4.92
CA ALA A 130 -37.58 -2.11 -3.85
C ALA A 130 -38.20 -2.97 -2.73
N ASP A 131 -37.45 -3.85 -2.12
CA ASP A 131 -37.87 -4.62 -0.96
C ASP A 131 -37.40 -3.94 0.34
N PHE A 132 -38.20 -3.96 1.39
CA PHE A 132 -37.91 -3.35 2.67
C PHE A 132 -36.58 -3.85 3.27
N SER A 133 -36.25 -5.14 3.05
CA SER A 133 -34.95 -5.72 3.43
C SER A 133 -33.78 -5.03 2.77
N ASN A 134 -33.94 -4.46 1.58
CA ASN A 134 -32.89 -3.75 0.83
C ASN A 134 -32.51 -2.40 1.44
N TYR A 135 -33.34 -1.83 2.31
CA TYR A 135 -33.01 -0.59 3.03
C TYR A 135 -32.45 -0.86 4.43
N LEU A 136 -32.74 -2.01 5.03
CA LEU A 136 -32.22 -2.38 6.36
C LEU A 136 -30.71 -2.60 6.35
N VAL A 137 -30.20 -3.34 5.37
CA VAL A 137 -28.76 -3.64 5.29
C VAL A 137 -27.90 -2.36 5.20
N PRO A 138 -28.12 -1.44 4.22
CA PRO A 138 -27.32 -0.22 4.15
C PRO A 138 -27.53 0.70 5.36
N SER A 139 -28.72 0.73 5.95
CA SER A 139 -28.94 1.53 7.17
C SER A 139 -28.13 1.01 8.37
N ILE A 140 -28.06 -0.31 8.56
CA ILE A 140 -27.24 -0.96 9.59
C ILE A 140 -25.76 -0.69 9.33
N LEU A 141 -25.30 -0.78 8.08
CA LEU A 141 -23.90 -0.50 7.71
C LEU A 141 -23.54 0.96 8.00
N ILE A 142 -24.41 1.91 7.66
CA ILE A 142 -24.20 3.34 7.93
C ILE A 142 -24.15 3.61 9.44
N VAL A 143 -25.08 3.06 10.22
CA VAL A 143 -25.08 3.20 11.68
C VAL A 143 -23.81 2.59 12.29
N SER A 144 -23.37 1.45 11.80
CA SER A 144 -22.13 0.80 12.24
C SER A 144 -20.89 1.65 11.94
N LEU A 145 -20.83 2.27 10.75
CA LEU A 145 -19.73 3.19 10.37
C LEU A 145 -19.72 4.44 11.24
N ILE A 146 -20.89 5.02 11.53
CA ILE A 146 -21.02 6.18 12.41
C ILE A 146 -20.55 5.82 13.82
N THR A 147 -21.02 4.70 14.36
CA THR A 147 -20.64 4.22 15.70
C THR A 147 -19.13 4.00 15.80
N LEU A 148 -18.54 3.35 14.79
CA LEU A 148 -17.10 3.09 14.72
C LEU A 148 -16.29 4.40 14.64
N SER A 149 -16.80 5.40 13.91
CA SER A 149 -16.19 6.72 13.81
C SER A 149 -16.24 7.48 15.15
N VAL A 150 -17.34 7.37 15.89
CA VAL A 150 -17.48 7.97 17.23
C VAL A 150 -16.51 7.31 18.21
N VAL A 151 -16.41 5.98 18.21
CA VAL A 151 -15.47 5.24 19.05
C VAL A 151 -14.03 5.62 18.72
N SER A 152 -13.67 5.64 17.44
CA SER A 152 -12.35 6.08 16.96
C SER A 152 -12.00 7.49 17.45
N ARG A 153 -12.95 8.44 17.40
CA ARG A 153 -12.79 9.79 17.93
C ARG A 153 -12.55 9.81 19.45
N GLY A 154 -13.24 8.93 20.18
CA GLY A 154 -13.04 8.76 21.62
C GLY A 154 -11.62 8.30 21.95
N ILE A 155 -11.13 7.29 21.24
CA ILE A 155 -9.76 6.77 21.38
C ILE A 155 -8.73 7.84 20.99
N PHE A 156 -8.94 8.53 19.88
CA PHE A 156 -8.07 9.62 19.42
C PHE A 156 -7.86 10.68 20.50
N LYS A 157 -8.93 11.10 21.19
CA LYS A 157 -8.85 12.09 22.27
C LYS A 157 -8.07 11.58 23.48
N ARG A 158 -8.16 10.28 23.80
CA ARG A 158 -7.50 9.66 24.97
C ARG A 158 -6.02 9.38 24.74
N VAL A 159 -5.71 8.89 23.56
CA VAL A 159 -4.36 8.43 23.18
C VAL A 159 -3.49 9.57 22.67
N GLY A 160 -4.11 10.59 22.06
CA GLY A 160 -3.46 11.72 21.42
C GLY A 160 -3.15 11.47 19.95
N ALA A 161 -3.15 12.56 19.17
CA ALA A 161 -3.06 12.51 17.72
C ALA A 161 -1.82 11.73 17.20
N LYS A 162 -0.65 12.03 17.76
CA LYS A 162 0.62 11.41 17.32
C LYS A 162 0.59 9.88 17.49
N ASN A 163 0.26 9.40 18.68
CA ASN A 163 0.19 7.97 18.97
C ASN A 163 -0.90 7.26 18.19
N PHE A 164 -2.07 7.90 18.04
CA PHE A 164 -3.19 7.34 17.29
C PHE A 164 -2.80 7.09 15.83
N TRP A 165 -2.22 8.08 15.15
CA TRP A 165 -1.81 7.93 13.76
C TRP A 165 -0.67 6.94 13.61
N SER A 166 0.39 7.01 14.42
CA SER A 166 1.50 6.07 14.36
C SER A 166 1.05 4.62 14.60
N PHE A 167 0.14 4.40 15.54
CA PHE A 167 -0.37 3.07 15.82
C PHE A 167 -1.34 2.55 14.76
N SER A 168 -2.17 3.43 14.18
CA SER A 168 -3.10 3.08 13.11
C SER A 168 -2.41 2.66 11.81
N THR A 169 -1.14 3.03 11.61
CA THR A 169 -0.37 2.57 10.44
C THR A 169 -0.05 1.08 10.50
N ILE A 170 0.02 0.47 11.69
CA ILE A 170 0.31 -0.97 11.86
C ILE A 170 -0.78 -1.85 11.21
N PRO A 171 -2.08 -1.73 11.58
CA PRO A 171 -3.11 -2.53 10.94
C PRO A 171 -3.25 -2.25 9.44
N VAL A 172 -3.02 -1.00 9.01
CA VAL A 172 -2.97 -0.67 7.57
C VAL A 172 -1.86 -1.44 6.87
N ALA A 173 -0.65 -1.41 7.42
CA ALA A 173 0.50 -2.13 6.86
C ALA A 173 0.26 -3.64 6.82
N ILE A 174 -0.35 -4.22 7.88
CA ILE A 174 -0.68 -5.65 7.93
C ILE A 174 -1.73 -6.01 6.87
N CYS A 175 -2.78 -5.21 6.71
CA CYS A 175 -3.80 -5.44 5.67
C CYS A 175 -3.20 -5.36 4.26
N LEU A 176 -2.39 -4.34 3.99
CA LEU A 176 -1.71 -4.20 2.71
C LEU A 176 -0.72 -5.34 2.45
N LEU A 177 0.00 -5.80 3.49
CA LEU A 177 0.90 -6.94 3.39
C LEU A 177 0.14 -8.23 3.04
N ALA A 178 -0.99 -8.48 3.71
CA ALA A 178 -1.83 -9.63 3.42
C ALA A 178 -2.36 -9.61 1.97
N LEU A 179 -2.77 -8.43 1.49
CA LEU A 179 -3.19 -8.23 0.10
C LEU A 179 -2.01 -8.46 -0.87
N THR A 180 -0.82 -7.96 -0.56
CA THR A 180 0.39 -8.17 -1.38
C THR A 180 0.74 -9.65 -1.49
N ILE A 181 0.71 -10.39 -0.38
CA ILE A 181 0.96 -11.84 -0.37
C ILE A 181 -0.08 -12.56 -1.24
N ARG A 182 -1.36 -12.20 -1.10
CA ARG A 182 -2.43 -12.78 -1.90
C ARG A 182 -2.25 -12.49 -3.38
N SER A 183 -2.04 -11.25 -3.77
CA SER A 183 -1.88 -10.87 -5.18
C SER A 183 -0.62 -11.50 -5.80
N SER A 184 0.48 -11.58 -5.07
CA SER A 184 1.68 -12.28 -5.51
C SER A 184 1.45 -13.77 -5.69
N GLY A 185 0.67 -14.40 -4.79
CA GLY A 185 0.27 -15.81 -4.92
C GLY A 185 -0.56 -16.06 -6.17
N ILE A 186 -1.57 -15.23 -6.43
CA ILE A 186 -2.40 -15.33 -7.64
C ILE A 186 -1.55 -15.16 -8.90
N ALA A 187 -0.72 -14.12 -8.95
CA ALA A 187 0.13 -13.85 -10.11
C ALA A 187 1.15 -14.95 -10.37
N ALA A 188 1.71 -15.58 -9.32
CA ALA A 188 2.75 -16.60 -9.46
C ALA A 188 2.22 -18.02 -9.71
N TYR A 189 1.08 -18.38 -9.10
CA TYR A 189 0.59 -19.77 -9.09
C TYR A 189 -0.69 -19.99 -9.88
N GLU A 190 -1.58 -19.01 -9.96
CA GLU A 190 -2.83 -19.15 -10.70
C GLU A 190 -2.69 -18.61 -12.14
N ASN A 191 -2.05 -17.46 -12.29
CA ASN A 191 -1.92 -16.76 -13.58
C ASN A 191 -0.52 -16.84 -14.19
N GLY A 192 0.37 -17.68 -13.64
CA GLY A 192 1.78 -17.76 -14.06
C GLY A 192 2.02 -18.06 -15.55
N ASP A 193 1.10 -18.81 -16.17
CA ASP A 193 1.17 -19.20 -17.59
C ASP A 193 0.17 -18.46 -18.48
N ILE A 194 -0.60 -17.52 -17.91
CA ILE A 194 -1.67 -16.82 -18.62
C ILE A 194 -1.26 -15.36 -18.87
N PRO A 195 -1.36 -14.83 -20.10
CA PRO A 195 -0.96 -13.44 -20.42
C PRO A 195 -1.97 -12.38 -19.89
N VAL A 196 -2.63 -12.64 -18.76
CA VAL A 196 -3.54 -11.71 -18.09
C VAL A 196 -2.78 -10.74 -17.20
N GLU A 197 -1.67 -11.21 -16.61
CA GLU A 197 -0.85 -10.42 -15.69
C GLU A 197 0.23 -9.66 -16.47
N MET A 198 0.33 -8.35 -16.21
CA MET A 198 1.33 -7.48 -16.87
C MET A 198 2.78 -7.83 -16.51
N ILE A 199 2.98 -8.54 -15.39
CA ILE A 199 4.30 -8.95 -14.90
C ILE A 199 4.73 -10.32 -15.42
N VAL A 200 3.80 -11.11 -15.98
CA VAL A 200 4.09 -12.43 -16.53
C VAL A 200 4.65 -12.28 -17.93
N TYR A 201 5.83 -12.84 -18.15
CA TYR A 201 6.47 -12.91 -19.46
C TYR A 201 6.08 -14.22 -20.14
N THR A 202 5.12 -14.18 -21.03
CA THR A 202 4.82 -15.31 -21.91
C THR A 202 5.85 -15.37 -23.03
N GLN A 203 6.62 -16.43 -23.09
CA GLN A 203 7.40 -16.76 -24.26
C GLN A 203 6.42 -17.26 -25.33
N SER A 204 6.12 -16.40 -26.31
CA SER A 204 5.46 -16.81 -27.56
C SER A 204 6.49 -17.35 -28.53
#